data_983dafaf962970a7071fe5fc64edf3f1
#
_entry.id   983dafaf962970a7071fe5fc64edf3f1
#
_cell.length_a   1.000
_cell.length_b   1.000
_cell.length_c   1.000
_cell.angle_alpha   90.00
_cell.angle_beta   90.00
_cell.angle_gamma   90.00
#
_symmetry.space_group_name_H-M   'P 1'
#
loop_
_entity.id
_entity.type
_entity.pdbx_description
1 polymer ?
#
loop_
_entity_poly.entity_id
_entity_poly.type
_entity_poly.pdbx_seq_one_letter_code
_entity_poly.pdbx_strand_id
1 'polypeptide(L)'
;MLQAFQRMRQANGGVAPKMTVVWSSGLTSTPCLSKNNFAVQVWGGSTWQENFELIENGFNLIISHVDAWYLDCGFGSWRSTGEGACSPYRTWQNVYKHRPWNRMRLTPVQMKQILGGEVCLWTEQVDESTLDSRVWPRAAALSERLWSDPDDEHDFDAVHRNVFSRFSVFRNRLVQLGIKAEAIFPKYCAQNQDECV
;
A
#
# COMPACT_ATOMS: atom_id res chain seq x y z
N MET A 1 -19.61 17.63 0.76
CA MET A 1 -19.37 16.50 1.68
C MET A 1 -20.49 16.28 2.69
N LEU A 2 -20.91 17.25 3.49
CA LEU A 2 -22.02 17.09 4.47
C LEU A 2 -23.32 16.55 3.87
N GLN A 3 -23.72 17.02 2.68
CA GLN A 3 -24.92 16.52 1.99
C GLN A 3 -24.78 15.05 1.54
N ALA A 4 -23.61 14.62 1.09
CA ALA A 4 -23.35 13.23 0.73
C ALA A 4 -23.45 12.32 1.97
N PHE A 5 -22.86 12.74 3.09
CA PHE A 5 -22.95 12.03 4.36
C PHE A 5 -24.40 11.92 4.86
N GLN A 6 -25.18 12.99 4.74
CA GLN A 6 -26.62 12.96 5.09
C GLN A 6 -27.40 12.00 4.19
N ARG A 7 -27.13 11.97 2.88
CA ARG A 7 -27.76 11.03 1.94
C ARG A 7 -27.40 9.58 2.25
N MET A 8 -26.13 9.30 2.56
CA MET A 8 -25.70 7.97 2.99
C MET A 8 -26.41 7.53 4.28
N ARG A 9 -26.54 8.44 5.25
CA ARG A 9 -27.29 8.17 6.48
C ARG A 9 -28.76 7.87 6.19
N GLN A 10 -29.41 8.63 5.33
CA GLN A 10 -30.82 8.41 4.93
C GLN A 10 -30.98 7.07 4.21
N ALA A 11 -30.08 6.74 3.27
CA ALA A 11 -30.09 5.46 2.54
C ALA A 11 -29.87 4.25 3.47
N ASN A 12 -29.17 4.43 4.57
CA ASN A 12 -28.90 3.40 5.57
C ASN A 12 -29.88 3.40 6.76
N GLY A 13 -31.15 3.74 6.51
CA GLY A 13 -32.20 3.69 7.53
C GLY A 13 -31.98 4.63 8.72
N GLY A 14 -31.30 5.75 8.52
CA GLY A 14 -30.99 6.73 9.56
C GLY A 14 -29.70 6.45 10.34
N VAL A 15 -29.04 5.31 10.11
CA VAL A 15 -27.77 4.97 10.76
C VAL A 15 -26.63 5.68 10.05
N ALA A 16 -25.89 6.51 10.77
CA ALA A 16 -24.68 7.14 10.24
C ALA A 16 -23.56 6.09 10.05
N PRO A 17 -22.78 6.15 8.96
CA PRO A 17 -21.56 5.36 8.87
C PRO A 17 -20.62 5.72 10.03
N LYS A 18 -19.93 4.74 10.60
CA LYS A 18 -18.95 4.99 11.68
C LYS A 18 -17.87 5.96 11.23
N MET A 19 -17.43 5.83 10.00
CA MET A 19 -16.37 6.64 9.40
C MET A 19 -16.50 6.58 7.88
N THR A 20 -16.24 7.66 7.20
CA THR A 20 -16.13 7.73 5.74
C THR A 20 -14.68 7.92 5.36
N VAL A 21 -14.18 7.09 4.46
CA VAL A 21 -12.83 7.23 3.91
C VAL A 21 -12.88 8.14 2.69
N VAL A 22 -11.95 9.08 2.62
CA VAL A 22 -11.75 9.96 1.46
C VAL A 22 -10.27 9.98 1.08
N TRP A 23 -9.98 10.01 -0.22
CA TRP A 23 -8.62 10.19 -0.69
C TRP A 23 -8.10 11.59 -0.39
N SER A 24 -6.82 11.70 -0.06
CA SER A 24 -6.16 12.98 0.17
C SER A 24 -6.20 13.84 -1.11
N SER A 25 -6.58 15.08 -0.94
CA SER A 25 -6.74 16.07 -2.00
C SER A 25 -6.81 17.47 -1.40
N GLY A 26 -6.91 18.50 -2.22
CA GLY A 26 -7.14 19.86 -1.73
C GLY A 26 -8.42 20.03 -0.89
N LEU A 27 -9.35 19.07 -0.92
CA LEU A 27 -10.56 19.07 -0.10
C LEU A 27 -10.36 18.44 1.29
N THR A 28 -9.26 17.74 1.50
CA THR A 28 -8.95 17.09 2.79
C THR A 28 -8.14 17.99 3.71
N SER A 29 -7.71 19.15 3.23
CA SER A 29 -7.04 20.14 4.06
C SER A 29 -7.95 20.60 5.18
N THR A 30 -7.40 20.73 6.38
CA THR A 30 -8.07 21.37 7.52
C THR A 30 -8.29 22.84 7.22
N PRO A 31 -9.40 23.47 7.59
CA PRO A 31 -10.49 23.05 8.47
C PRO A 31 -11.72 22.46 7.77
N CYS A 32 -11.62 22.11 6.49
CA CYS A 32 -12.80 21.71 5.68
C CYS A 32 -13.36 20.33 6.02
N LEU A 33 -12.57 19.47 6.66
CA LEU A 33 -12.93 18.09 6.96
C LEU A 33 -13.04 17.85 8.48
N SER A 34 -14.09 17.13 8.90
CA SER A 34 -14.26 16.74 10.31
C SER A 34 -13.60 15.40 10.60
N LYS A 35 -12.58 15.37 11.42
CA LYS A 35 -11.87 14.14 11.83
C LYS A 35 -12.77 13.11 12.53
N ASN A 36 -13.89 13.52 13.09
CA ASN A 36 -14.83 12.62 13.78
C ASN A 36 -15.65 11.77 12.80
N ASN A 37 -15.75 12.20 11.54
CA ASN A 37 -16.58 11.57 10.53
C ASN A 37 -15.78 10.97 9.37
N PHE A 38 -14.51 11.36 9.24
CA PHE A 38 -13.70 11.02 8.08
C PHE A 38 -12.32 10.49 8.48
N ALA A 39 -11.89 9.43 7.82
CA ALA A 39 -10.49 9.03 7.70
C ALA A 39 -9.97 9.47 6.33
N VAL A 40 -8.69 9.75 6.25
CA VAL A 40 -8.06 10.17 5.00
C VAL A 40 -7.15 9.05 4.50
N GLN A 41 -7.37 8.61 3.26
CA GLN A 41 -6.46 7.72 2.56
C GLN A 41 -5.40 8.56 1.85
N VAL A 42 -4.17 8.50 2.37
CA VAL A 42 -3.06 9.31 1.85
C VAL A 42 -2.32 8.52 0.77
N TRP A 43 -2.23 9.11 -0.42
CA TRP A 43 -1.62 8.49 -1.60
C TRP A 43 -0.34 9.18 -2.08
N GLY A 44 -0.04 10.36 -1.57
CA GLY A 44 1.17 11.11 -1.88
C GLY A 44 2.46 10.38 -1.50
N GLY A 45 3.59 11.00 -1.70
CA GLY A 45 4.87 10.44 -1.27
C GLY A 45 4.98 10.32 0.24
N SER A 46 5.75 9.33 0.72
CA SER A 46 5.93 9.05 2.15
C SER A 46 6.55 10.21 2.95
N THR A 47 7.17 11.16 2.26
CA THR A 47 7.79 12.35 2.86
C THR A 47 6.92 13.60 2.77
N TRP A 48 5.71 13.51 2.21
CA TRP A 48 4.84 14.67 2.07
C TRP A 48 4.39 15.20 3.42
N GLN A 49 4.45 16.53 3.56
CA GLN A 49 4.10 17.23 4.79
C GLN A 49 2.65 16.97 5.21
N GLU A 50 1.73 16.78 4.25
CA GLU A 50 0.32 16.48 4.49
C GLU A 50 0.12 15.28 5.43
N ASN A 51 0.97 14.25 5.33
CA ASN A 51 0.88 13.06 6.19
C ASN A 51 1.02 13.43 7.67
N PHE A 52 1.98 14.30 7.98
CA PHE A 52 2.25 14.75 9.35
C PHE A 52 1.17 15.70 9.85
N GLU A 53 0.74 16.63 9.00
CA GLU A 53 -0.31 17.61 9.36
C GLU A 53 -1.63 16.93 9.68
N LEU A 54 -2.02 15.91 8.91
CA LEU A 54 -3.24 15.14 9.17
C LEU A 54 -3.16 14.40 10.52
N ILE A 55 -2.03 13.76 10.82
CA ILE A 55 -1.81 13.08 12.11
C ILE A 55 -1.84 14.09 13.26
N GLU A 56 -1.14 15.21 13.17
CA GLU A 56 -1.10 16.25 14.20
C GLU A 56 -2.49 16.83 14.46
N ASN A 57 -3.31 16.96 13.41
CA ASN A 57 -4.69 17.40 13.54
C ASN A 57 -5.67 16.30 14.03
N GLY A 58 -5.15 15.11 14.29
CA GLY A 58 -5.91 13.99 14.88
C GLY A 58 -6.79 13.22 13.92
N PHE A 59 -6.49 13.24 12.61
CA PHE A 59 -7.16 12.39 11.63
C PHE A 59 -6.68 10.95 11.70
N ASN A 60 -7.60 10.02 11.43
CA ASN A 60 -7.25 8.64 11.14
C ASN A 60 -6.82 8.51 9.67
N LEU A 61 -5.75 7.74 9.43
CA LEU A 61 -5.20 7.56 8.09
C LEU A 61 -5.24 6.09 7.64
N ILE A 62 -5.43 5.91 6.34
CA ILE A 62 -5.08 4.71 5.59
C ILE A 62 -3.92 5.09 4.68
N ILE A 63 -2.84 4.33 4.72
CA ILE A 63 -1.61 4.67 3.98
C ILE A 63 -1.60 3.94 2.63
N SER A 64 -1.37 4.69 1.55
CA SER A 64 -1.25 4.18 0.18
C SER A 64 -0.18 4.94 -0.59
N HIS A 65 1.02 5.05 -0.02
CA HIS A 65 2.06 5.91 -0.57
C HIS A 65 2.50 5.48 -1.98
N VAL A 66 2.49 6.42 -2.92
CA VAL A 66 2.86 6.19 -4.33
C VAL A 66 4.31 5.72 -4.50
N ASP A 67 5.19 6.13 -3.60
CA ASP A 67 6.61 5.77 -3.62
C ASP A 67 6.91 4.36 -3.06
N ALA A 68 5.88 3.61 -2.63
CA ALA A 68 6.06 2.27 -2.10
C ALA A 68 4.97 1.26 -2.50
N TRP A 69 3.69 1.66 -2.47
CA TRP A 69 2.56 0.73 -2.54
C TRP A 69 1.68 0.88 -3.79
N TYR A 70 2.16 1.66 -4.80
CA TYR A 70 1.56 1.72 -6.14
C TYR A 70 2.20 0.66 -7.03
N LEU A 71 1.43 -0.38 -7.33
CA LEU A 71 1.90 -1.56 -8.05
C LEU A 71 1.90 -1.36 -9.58
N ASP A 72 1.28 -0.30 -10.06
CA ASP A 72 1.26 0.15 -11.45
C ASP A 72 2.50 0.96 -11.85
N CYS A 73 3.36 1.33 -10.90
CA CYS A 73 4.61 2.04 -11.19
C CYS A 73 5.66 1.15 -11.86
N GLY A 74 6.45 1.74 -12.76
CA GLY A 74 7.66 1.13 -13.34
C GLY A 74 7.47 0.46 -14.70
N PHE A 75 6.31 0.65 -15.34
CA PHE A 75 6.01 0.09 -16.67
C PHE A 75 6.20 1.08 -17.82
N GLY A 76 6.75 2.25 -17.52
CA GLY A 76 6.96 3.33 -18.48
C GLY A 76 5.73 4.19 -18.70
N SER A 77 5.87 5.15 -19.62
CA SER A 77 4.76 6.00 -20.01
C SER A 77 3.88 5.31 -21.04
N TRP A 78 2.56 5.40 -20.84
CA TRP A 78 1.60 4.96 -21.85
C TRP A 78 1.23 6.07 -22.84
N ARG A 79 1.68 7.30 -22.60
CA ARG A 79 1.51 8.44 -23.51
C ARG A 79 2.80 8.71 -24.30
N SER A 80 2.65 9.07 -25.58
CA SER A 80 3.78 9.44 -26.44
C SER A 80 4.53 10.68 -25.95
N THR A 81 3.88 11.53 -25.16
CA THR A 81 4.47 12.71 -24.52
C THR A 81 5.36 12.41 -23.32
N GLY A 82 5.42 11.16 -22.86
CA GLY A 82 6.12 10.77 -21.63
C GLY A 82 5.33 10.99 -20.35
N GLU A 83 4.14 11.55 -20.42
CA GLU A 83 3.25 11.74 -19.27
C GLU A 83 2.57 10.42 -18.83
N GLY A 84 2.07 10.38 -17.59
CA GLY A 84 1.34 9.24 -17.05
C GLY A 84 2.23 8.09 -16.59
N ALA A 85 3.54 8.29 -16.48
CA ALA A 85 4.45 7.30 -15.92
C ALA A 85 4.69 7.56 -14.43
N CYS A 86 4.62 6.51 -13.62
CA CYS A 86 5.25 6.52 -12.30
C CYS A 86 6.41 5.51 -12.27
N SER A 87 7.46 5.83 -11.54
CA SER A 87 8.66 5.01 -11.44
C SER A 87 9.35 5.18 -10.08
N PRO A 88 10.22 4.26 -9.70
CA PRO A 88 10.56 2.99 -10.34
C PRO A 88 9.50 1.90 -10.08
N TYR A 89 9.70 0.73 -10.67
CA TYR A 89 8.97 -0.50 -10.33
C TYR A 89 9.10 -0.80 -8.83
N ARG A 90 7.99 -1.14 -8.19
CA ARG A 90 7.96 -1.48 -6.75
C ARG A 90 8.12 -2.98 -6.59
N THR A 91 9.31 -3.43 -6.22
CA THR A 91 9.55 -4.84 -5.94
C THR A 91 8.77 -5.28 -4.68
N TRP A 92 8.56 -6.60 -4.50
CA TRP A 92 7.92 -7.09 -3.28
C TRP A 92 8.72 -6.71 -2.03
N GLN A 93 10.07 -6.60 -2.14
CA GLN A 93 10.94 -6.14 -1.06
C GLN A 93 10.68 -4.67 -0.72
N ASN A 94 10.52 -3.81 -1.73
CA ASN A 94 10.17 -2.40 -1.51
C ASN A 94 8.82 -2.27 -0.80
N VAL A 95 7.82 -3.04 -1.25
CA VAL A 95 6.49 -3.07 -0.64
C VAL A 95 6.57 -3.53 0.82
N TYR A 96 7.29 -4.63 1.07
CA TYR A 96 7.46 -5.19 2.42
C TYR A 96 8.24 -4.26 3.35
N LYS A 97 9.35 -3.68 2.86
CA LYS A 97 10.24 -2.80 3.65
C LYS A 97 9.57 -1.51 4.08
N HIS A 98 8.59 -1.04 3.32
CA HIS A 98 7.94 0.23 3.60
C HIS A 98 7.14 0.15 4.89
N ARG A 99 7.59 0.90 5.90
CA ARG A 99 7.00 1.01 7.24
C ARG A 99 6.86 2.49 7.60
N PRO A 100 5.85 3.17 7.03
CA PRO A 100 5.75 4.63 7.11
C PRO A 100 5.68 5.16 8.54
N TRP A 101 5.05 4.44 9.45
CA TRP A 101 4.93 4.85 10.86
C TRP A 101 6.27 4.96 11.59
N ASN A 102 7.30 4.23 11.21
CA ASN A 102 8.64 4.39 11.78
C ASN A 102 9.25 5.74 11.39
N ARG A 103 9.12 6.13 10.12
CA ARG A 103 9.64 7.39 9.61
C ARG A 103 8.94 8.59 10.20
N MET A 104 7.66 8.46 10.52
CA MET A 104 6.85 9.53 11.11
C MET A 104 7.16 9.77 12.59
N ARG A 105 7.91 8.88 13.25
CA ARG A 105 8.25 8.98 14.68
C ARG A 105 7.03 9.25 15.57
N LEU A 106 5.97 8.50 15.33
CA LEU A 106 4.68 8.68 15.95
C LEU A 106 4.71 8.31 17.44
N THR A 107 4.01 9.07 18.25
CA THR A 107 3.70 8.69 19.63
C THR A 107 2.76 7.48 19.65
N PRO A 108 2.67 6.72 20.77
CA PRO A 108 1.73 5.58 20.89
C PRO A 108 0.26 5.97 20.65
N VAL A 109 -0.10 7.22 20.90
CA VAL A 109 -1.46 7.73 20.62
C VAL A 109 -1.64 7.94 19.12
N GLN A 110 -0.67 8.55 18.46
CA GLN A 110 -0.69 8.79 17.02
C GLN A 110 -0.63 7.49 16.21
N MET A 111 0.08 6.47 16.71
CA MET A 111 0.08 5.13 16.07
C MET A 111 -1.33 4.57 15.92
N LYS A 112 -2.23 4.79 16.87
CA LYS A 112 -3.63 4.35 16.80
C LYS A 112 -4.44 5.08 15.72
N GLN A 113 -3.94 6.17 15.18
CA GLN A 113 -4.57 6.90 14.07
C GLN A 113 -4.27 6.24 12.70
N ILE A 114 -3.24 5.39 12.62
CA ILE A 114 -2.96 4.60 11.42
C ILE A 114 -3.86 3.36 11.45
N LEU A 115 -4.91 3.37 10.63
CA LEU A 115 -5.88 2.27 10.57
C LEU A 115 -5.38 1.09 9.77
N GLY A 116 -4.40 1.31 8.88
CA GLY A 116 -3.81 0.28 8.02
C GLY A 116 -3.21 0.88 6.76
N GLY A 117 -3.06 0.04 5.75
CA GLY A 117 -2.53 0.43 4.45
C GLY A 117 -3.18 -0.32 3.30
N GLU A 118 -2.95 0.17 2.09
CA GLU A 118 -3.51 -0.39 0.87
C GLU A 118 -2.48 -0.29 -0.27
N VAL A 119 -2.35 -1.37 -1.05
CA VAL A 119 -1.69 -1.30 -2.36
C VAL A 119 -2.67 -0.79 -3.40
N CYS A 120 -2.19 0.05 -4.31
CA CYS A 120 -2.97 0.55 -5.43
C CYS A 120 -2.45 -0.06 -6.73
N LEU A 121 -3.35 -0.43 -7.62
CA LEU A 121 -3.05 -0.86 -8.97
C LEU A 121 -4.01 -0.15 -9.94
N TRP A 122 -3.55 0.94 -10.51
CA TRP A 122 -4.28 1.66 -11.53
C TRP A 122 -4.18 0.94 -12.89
N THR A 123 -5.21 1.07 -13.70
CA THR A 123 -5.42 0.18 -14.85
C THR A 123 -5.05 0.82 -16.20
N GLU A 124 -4.23 1.85 -16.22
CA GLU A 124 -3.75 2.46 -17.45
C GLU A 124 -2.98 1.46 -18.35
N GLN A 125 -2.25 0.54 -17.72
CA GLN A 125 -1.46 -0.49 -18.42
C GLN A 125 -1.72 -1.89 -17.85
N VAL A 126 -2.93 -2.12 -17.31
CA VAL A 126 -3.32 -3.40 -16.70
C VAL A 126 -4.66 -3.84 -17.25
N ASP A 127 -4.71 -5.11 -17.68
CA ASP A 127 -5.88 -5.80 -18.17
C ASP A 127 -5.99 -7.19 -17.51
N GLU A 128 -6.96 -7.99 -17.94
CA GLU A 128 -7.18 -9.34 -17.43
C GLU A 128 -5.99 -10.28 -17.65
N SER A 129 -5.16 -10.02 -18.65
CA SER A 129 -3.99 -10.85 -18.97
C SER A 129 -2.80 -10.60 -18.05
N THR A 130 -2.72 -9.40 -17.49
CA THR A 130 -1.59 -8.91 -16.69
C THR A 130 -1.91 -8.74 -15.21
N LEU A 131 -3.19 -8.69 -14.84
CA LEU A 131 -3.66 -8.41 -13.48
C LEU A 131 -2.96 -9.26 -12.42
N ASP A 132 -2.99 -10.58 -12.57
CA ASP A 132 -2.41 -11.49 -11.58
C ASP A 132 -0.93 -11.23 -11.32
N SER A 133 -0.15 -11.07 -12.41
CA SER A 133 1.29 -10.83 -12.30
C SER A 133 1.61 -9.42 -11.76
N ARG A 134 0.72 -8.45 -11.97
CA ARG A 134 0.89 -7.10 -11.43
C ARG A 134 0.58 -7.02 -9.93
N VAL A 135 -0.40 -7.79 -9.46
CA VAL A 135 -0.80 -7.83 -8.05
C VAL A 135 0.10 -8.78 -7.25
N TRP A 136 0.25 -10.02 -7.73
CA TRP A 136 0.89 -11.08 -6.97
C TRP A 136 2.34 -11.33 -7.39
N PRO A 137 3.25 -11.55 -6.43
CA PRO A 137 3.01 -11.67 -4.99
C PRO A 137 3.14 -10.35 -4.21
N ARG A 138 3.30 -9.18 -4.86
CA ARG A 138 3.60 -7.89 -4.21
C ARG A 138 2.54 -7.47 -3.19
N ALA A 139 1.27 -7.66 -3.49
CA ALA A 139 0.19 -7.37 -2.52
C ALA A 139 0.26 -8.26 -1.27
N ALA A 140 0.74 -9.49 -1.40
CA ALA A 140 0.94 -10.37 -0.25
C ALA A 140 2.07 -9.87 0.67
N ALA A 141 3.08 -9.20 0.12
CA ALA A 141 4.14 -8.58 0.91
C ALA A 141 3.58 -7.48 1.82
N LEU A 142 2.65 -6.64 1.31
CA LEU A 142 1.95 -5.68 2.16
C LEU A 142 1.09 -6.39 3.21
N SER A 143 0.35 -7.42 2.81
CA SER A 143 -0.53 -8.14 3.74
C SER A 143 0.25 -8.70 4.92
N GLU A 144 1.43 -9.28 4.68
CA GLU A 144 2.29 -9.76 5.76
C GLU A 144 2.84 -8.61 6.61
N ARG A 145 3.26 -7.49 5.99
CA ARG A 145 3.72 -6.31 6.73
C ARG A 145 2.64 -5.78 7.68
N LEU A 146 1.42 -5.64 7.20
CA LEU A 146 0.31 -5.15 8.01
C LEU A 146 -0.14 -6.12 9.10
N TRP A 147 -0.01 -7.44 8.84
CA TRP A 147 -0.44 -8.47 9.79
C TRP A 147 0.55 -8.68 10.94
N SER A 148 1.83 -8.75 10.60
CA SER A 148 2.89 -9.17 11.54
C SER A 148 3.72 -8.00 12.05
N ASP A 149 3.86 -6.94 11.25
CA ASP A 149 4.69 -5.75 11.49
C ASP A 149 5.99 -6.06 12.26
N PRO A 150 6.82 -7.00 11.78
CA PRO A 150 8.03 -7.36 12.49
C PRO A 150 8.96 -6.15 12.63
N ASP A 151 9.66 -6.07 13.74
CA ASP A 151 10.67 -5.04 13.95
C ASP A 151 11.95 -5.44 13.19
N ASP A 152 12.12 -4.85 12.02
CA ASP A 152 13.24 -5.07 11.12
C ASP A 152 14.09 -3.81 10.91
N GLU A 153 13.93 -2.82 11.80
CA GLU A 153 14.63 -1.54 11.70
C GLU A 153 16.16 -1.72 11.75
N HIS A 154 16.64 -2.72 12.48
CA HIS A 154 18.05 -2.96 12.74
C HIS A 154 18.68 -4.07 11.90
N ASP A 155 17.91 -4.99 11.34
CA ASP A 155 18.42 -6.09 10.51
C ASP A 155 17.43 -6.51 9.43
N PHE A 156 17.19 -5.61 8.48
CA PHE A 156 16.33 -5.89 7.34
C PHE A 156 16.81 -7.09 6.52
N ASP A 157 18.12 -7.29 6.40
CA ASP A 157 18.66 -8.38 5.57
C ASP A 157 18.40 -9.76 6.20
N ALA A 158 18.46 -9.88 7.54
CA ALA A 158 18.08 -11.11 8.23
C ALA A 158 16.59 -11.39 8.10
N VAL A 159 15.74 -10.37 8.31
CA VAL A 159 14.29 -10.48 8.10
C VAL A 159 13.99 -10.82 6.65
N HIS A 160 14.65 -10.17 5.70
CA HIS A 160 14.49 -10.44 4.27
C HIS A 160 14.79 -11.91 3.93
N ARG A 161 15.89 -12.50 4.41
CA ARG A 161 16.20 -13.91 4.17
C ARG A 161 15.12 -14.85 4.72
N ASN A 162 14.63 -14.60 5.93
CA ASN A 162 13.58 -15.39 6.55
C ASN A 162 12.23 -15.27 5.83
N VAL A 163 11.89 -14.05 5.39
CA VAL A 163 10.66 -13.79 4.64
C VAL A 163 10.74 -14.39 3.23
N PHE A 164 11.89 -14.30 2.58
CA PHE A 164 12.10 -14.77 1.22
C PHE A 164 11.75 -16.26 1.04
N SER A 165 12.21 -17.12 1.94
CA SER A 165 11.93 -18.56 1.88
C SER A 165 10.41 -18.83 1.94
N ARG A 166 9.72 -18.26 2.93
CA ARG A 166 8.26 -18.43 3.09
C ARG A 166 7.48 -17.81 1.93
N PHE A 167 7.92 -16.65 1.47
CA PHE A 167 7.30 -15.91 0.38
C PHE A 167 7.43 -16.65 -0.95
N SER A 168 8.57 -17.30 -1.19
CA SER A 168 8.80 -18.17 -2.33
C SER A 168 7.83 -19.37 -2.34
N VAL A 169 7.67 -20.04 -1.20
CA VAL A 169 6.70 -21.14 -1.05
C VAL A 169 5.27 -20.63 -1.28
N PHE A 170 4.91 -19.49 -0.72
CA PHE A 170 3.60 -18.89 -0.91
C PHE A 170 3.33 -18.58 -2.40
N ARG A 171 4.27 -17.94 -3.08
CA ARG A 171 4.16 -17.65 -4.52
C ARG A 171 3.94 -18.93 -5.35
N ASN A 172 4.65 -20.02 -5.03
CA ASN A 172 4.49 -21.28 -5.72
C ASN A 172 3.10 -21.91 -5.48
N ARG A 173 2.52 -21.75 -4.28
CA ARG A 173 1.14 -22.14 -3.98
C ARG A 173 0.13 -21.35 -4.80
N LEU A 174 0.33 -20.04 -4.97
CA LEU A 174 -0.53 -19.23 -5.85
C LEU A 174 -0.54 -19.78 -7.29
N VAL A 175 0.64 -20.10 -7.82
CA VAL A 175 0.75 -20.69 -9.18
C VAL A 175 0.07 -22.05 -9.28
N GLN A 176 0.19 -22.90 -8.25
CA GLN A 176 -0.52 -24.18 -8.20
C GLN A 176 -2.05 -24.02 -8.16
N LEU A 177 -2.54 -22.92 -7.60
CA LEU A 177 -3.97 -22.55 -7.61
C LEU A 177 -4.42 -21.90 -8.93
N GLY A 178 -3.53 -21.78 -9.92
CA GLY A 178 -3.84 -21.17 -11.22
C GLY A 178 -3.67 -19.65 -11.30
N ILE A 179 -3.20 -19.01 -10.23
CA ILE A 179 -2.92 -17.57 -10.21
C ILE A 179 -1.57 -17.32 -10.88
N LYS A 180 -1.53 -16.44 -11.87
CA LYS A 180 -0.31 -16.13 -12.64
C LYS A 180 0.62 -15.17 -11.89
N ALA A 181 0.98 -15.53 -10.65
CA ALA A 181 1.85 -14.71 -9.81
C ALA A 181 3.24 -14.55 -10.44
N GLU A 182 3.74 -13.31 -10.42
CA GLU A 182 5.07 -12.95 -10.93
C GLU A 182 6.18 -13.79 -10.27
N ALA A 183 7.22 -14.10 -11.04
CA ALA A 183 8.41 -14.75 -10.50
C ALA A 183 9.20 -13.75 -9.62
N ILE A 184 9.56 -14.16 -8.41
CA ILE A 184 10.30 -13.31 -7.46
C ILE A 184 11.82 -13.43 -7.62
N PHE A 185 12.28 -14.43 -8.37
CA PHE A 185 13.70 -14.66 -8.70
C PHE A 185 13.78 -15.62 -9.91
N PRO A 186 14.93 -15.70 -10.57
CA PRO A 186 15.16 -16.63 -11.68
C PRO A 186 14.91 -18.09 -11.27
N LYS A 187 14.34 -18.88 -12.18
CA LYS A 187 14.09 -20.31 -11.92
C LYS A 187 15.37 -21.09 -11.57
N TYR A 188 16.49 -20.66 -12.12
CA TYR A 188 17.83 -21.17 -11.79
C TYR A 188 18.10 -21.09 -10.28
N CYS A 189 17.83 -19.95 -9.67
CA CYS A 189 18.03 -19.73 -8.24
C CYS A 189 17.09 -20.57 -7.36
N ALA A 190 15.92 -20.97 -7.88
CA ALA A 190 15.04 -21.90 -7.18
C ALA A 190 15.65 -23.32 -7.08
N GLN A 191 16.51 -23.67 -8.03
CA GLN A 191 17.16 -24.96 -8.13
C GLN A 191 18.57 -24.97 -7.50
N ASN A 192 19.18 -23.80 -7.34
CA ASN A 192 20.56 -23.58 -6.88
C ASN A 192 20.58 -22.44 -5.83
N GLN A 193 19.96 -22.70 -4.68
CA GLN A 193 19.70 -21.67 -3.66
C GLN A 193 20.96 -20.98 -3.15
N ASP A 194 22.09 -21.70 -3.09
CA ASP A 194 23.37 -21.19 -2.58
C ASP A 194 24.14 -20.34 -3.58
N GLU A 195 23.71 -20.32 -4.85
CA GLU A 195 24.41 -19.58 -5.92
C GLU A 195 23.82 -18.20 -6.23
N CYS A 196 22.71 -17.84 -5.61
CA CYS A 196 21.97 -16.62 -5.91
C CYS A 196 21.82 -15.66 -4.69
N VAL A 197 22.68 -15.82 -3.70
CA VAL A 197 22.67 -14.98 -2.48
C VAL A 197 23.80 -13.97 -2.52
#